data_c1a2056bfb1f1834a0d875f82d89e61d
#
_entry.id   c1a2056bfb1f1834a0d875f82d89e61d
#
_cell.length_a   1.000
_cell.length_b   1.000
_cell.length_c   1.000
_cell.angle_alpha   90.00
_cell.angle_beta   90.00
_cell.angle_gamma   90.00
#
_symmetry.space_group_name_H-M   'P 1'
#
loop_
_entity.id
_entity.type
_entity.pdbx_description
1 polymer ?
#
loop_
_entity_poly.entity_id
_entity_poly.type
_entity_poly.pdbx_seq_one_letter_code
_entity_poly.pdbx_strand_id
1 'polypeptide(L)'
;MTDGRVVIVTGGGTGIGAATARLLRDGGHRVVVSGRRPEPLETLERETGALAHPSDVGDPTAAEGLVRAALDAYGRLDGVVLNAGIGRSGAVGDLSLEDWDEVMRTNVTGPLLLLRAAIPHLLETRGSVVAVASVSALRNGASNAVYATSKAALLQLCRSVAVDYGRRGLRANTVCPSWVRSEMADRRMARFAVEAELRDHSVEAAYDEATSFLPMGRPGEPREVAEAIAWLLSPAASYVNGAVLTIDGGATALDPGTLAFDFQITPRADNPA
;
A
#
# COMPACT_ATOMS: atom_id res chain seq x y z
N MET A 1 8.98 -8.00 -28.08
CA MET A 1 7.99 -7.09 -27.43
C MET A 1 7.33 -7.92 -26.34
N THR A 2 7.61 -7.63 -25.09
CA THR A 2 6.91 -8.29 -23.98
C THR A 2 5.46 -7.85 -24.06
N ASP A 3 4.57 -8.80 -24.32
CA ASP A 3 3.12 -8.56 -24.25
C ASP A 3 2.80 -7.96 -22.89
N GLY A 4 2.40 -6.69 -22.87
CA GLY A 4 2.25 -5.93 -21.63
C GLY A 4 1.21 -6.58 -20.72
N ARG A 5 1.60 -6.93 -19.49
CA ARG A 5 0.69 -7.50 -18.49
C ARG A 5 -0.43 -6.52 -18.18
N VAL A 6 -1.60 -7.02 -17.89
CA VAL A 6 -2.77 -6.25 -17.44
C VAL A 6 -2.84 -6.25 -15.93
N VAL A 7 -2.79 -5.08 -15.31
CA VAL A 7 -2.76 -4.92 -13.86
C VAL A 7 -3.84 -3.95 -13.38
N ILE A 8 -4.63 -4.37 -12.41
CA ILE A 8 -5.56 -3.49 -11.68
C ILE A 8 -4.85 -2.89 -10.46
N VAL A 9 -4.97 -1.56 -10.28
CA VAL A 9 -4.43 -0.85 -9.11
C VAL A 9 -5.56 -0.10 -8.41
N THR A 10 -5.97 -0.56 -7.22
CA THR A 10 -6.96 0.13 -6.41
C THR A 10 -6.34 1.29 -5.63
N GLY A 11 -7.09 2.38 -5.42
CA GLY A 11 -6.54 3.61 -4.86
C GLY A 11 -5.48 4.22 -5.78
N GLY A 12 -5.65 4.04 -7.11
CA GLY A 12 -4.66 4.38 -8.13
C GLY A 12 -4.52 5.88 -8.42
N GLY A 13 -5.40 6.73 -7.90
CA GLY A 13 -5.40 8.15 -8.24
C GLY A 13 -4.32 8.99 -7.54
N THR A 14 -3.76 8.54 -6.41
CA THR A 14 -2.79 9.32 -5.60
C THR A 14 -1.75 8.43 -4.94
N GLY A 15 -0.70 9.05 -4.39
CA GLY A 15 0.31 8.40 -3.56
C GLY A 15 0.94 7.16 -4.20
N ILE A 16 1.05 6.10 -3.41
CA ILE A 16 1.69 4.82 -3.83
C ILE A 16 0.96 4.22 -5.04
N GLY A 17 -0.38 4.27 -5.07
CA GLY A 17 -1.16 3.71 -6.17
C GLY A 17 -0.88 4.41 -7.50
N ALA A 18 -0.87 5.74 -7.51
CA ALA A 18 -0.55 6.52 -8.71
C ALA A 18 0.91 6.32 -9.17
N ALA A 19 1.87 6.29 -8.23
CA ALA A 19 3.25 6.01 -8.54
C ALA A 19 3.43 4.60 -9.14
N THR A 20 2.71 3.60 -8.59
CA THR A 20 2.70 2.24 -9.12
C THR A 20 2.12 2.19 -10.53
N ALA A 21 1.01 2.88 -10.77
CA ALA A 21 0.38 2.91 -12.09
C ALA A 21 1.30 3.56 -13.14
N ARG A 22 1.94 4.70 -12.82
CA ARG A 22 2.93 5.33 -13.71
C ARG A 22 4.08 4.38 -14.02
N LEU A 23 4.69 3.81 -13.00
CA LEU A 23 5.83 2.90 -13.18
C LEU A 23 5.49 1.69 -14.06
N LEU A 24 4.32 1.08 -13.85
CA LEU A 24 3.86 -0.05 -14.65
C LEU A 24 3.57 0.37 -16.11
N ARG A 25 2.98 1.56 -16.32
CA ARG A 25 2.75 2.10 -17.67
C ARG A 25 4.06 2.40 -18.41
N ASP A 26 5.03 3.00 -17.72
CA ASP A 26 6.37 3.25 -18.26
C ASP A 26 7.07 1.92 -18.65
N GLY A 27 6.82 0.85 -17.88
CA GLY A 27 7.27 -0.51 -18.18
C GLY A 27 6.51 -1.23 -19.31
N GLY A 28 5.56 -0.55 -20.00
CA GLY A 28 4.78 -1.11 -21.11
C GLY A 28 3.59 -1.98 -20.70
N HIS A 29 3.21 -2.00 -19.43
CA HIS A 29 2.04 -2.73 -18.95
C HIS A 29 0.74 -2.00 -19.24
N ARG A 30 -0.38 -2.72 -19.32
CA ARG A 30 -1.73 -2.19 -19.36
C ARG A 30 -2.24 -2.05 -17.92
N VAL A 31 -2.72 -0.87 -17.55
CA VAL A 31 -3.12 -0.60 -16.15
C VAL A 31 -4.56 -0.09 -16.11
N VAL A 32 -5.36 -0.68 -15.23
CA VAL A 32 -6.66 -0.15 -14.84
C VAL A 32 -6.54 0.43 -13.44
N VAL A 33 -6.89 1.69 -13.26
CA VAL A 33 -6.81 2.39 -11.97
C VAL A 33 -8.21 2.63 -11.43
N SER A 34 -8.40 2.34 -10.14
CA SER A 34 -9.68 2.53 -9.47
C SER A 34 -9.53 3.38 -8.21
N GLY A 35 -10.59 4.10 -7.88
CA GLY A 35 -10.71 4.92 -6.68
C GLY A 35 -12.03 5.70 -6.70
N ARG A 36 -12.40 6.28 -5.55
CA ARG A 36 -13.68 6.99 -5.40
C ARG A 36 -13.75 8.34 -6.09
N ARG A 37 -12.61 9.02 -6.22
CA ARG A 37 -12.53 10.37 -6.83
C ARG A 37 -12.20 10.25 -8.31
N PRO A 38 -13.07 10.70 -9.23
CA PRO A 38 -12.81 10.62 -10.67
C PRO A 38 -11.61 11.47 -11.12
N GLU A 39 -11.53 12.73 -10.69
CA GLU A 39 -10.53 13.70 -11.17
C GLU A 39 -9.06 13.20 -11.09
N PRO A 40 -8.55 12.63 -9.96
CA PRO A 40 -7.19 12.14 -9.92
C PRO A 40 -6.96 10.95 -10.86
N LEU A 41 -7.99 10.10 -11.09
CA LEU A 41 -7.92 8.96 -12.00
C LEU A 41 -7.86 9.42 -13.45
N GLU A 42 -8.73 10.37 -13.84
CA GLU A 42 -8.77 10.97 -15.18
C GLU A 42 -7.48 11.72 -15.50
N THR A 43 -6.90 12.39 -14.51
CA THR A 43 -5.60 13.04 -14.67
C THR A 43 -4.51 12.01 -14.97
N LEU A 44 -4.47 10.92 -14.21
CA LEU A 44 -3.52 9.84 -14.43
C LEU A 44 -3.75 9.13 -15.78
N GLU A 45 -5.00 8.97 -16.20
CA GLU A 45 -5.35 8.42 -17.51
C GLU A 45 -4.79 9.29 -18.64
N ARG A 46 -5.00 10.61 -18.58
CA ARG A 46 -4.45 11.56 -19.56
C ARG A 46 -2.93 11.54 -19.63
N GLU A 47 -2.27 11.42 -18.48
CA GLU A 47 -0.80 11.42 -18.38
C GLU A 47 -0.16 10.14 -18.88
N THR A 48 -0.80 9.00 -18.65
CA THR A 48 -0.15 7.69 -18.79
C THR A 48 -0.84 6.74 -19.76
N GLY A 49 -2.09 7.02 -20.12
CA GLY A 49 -2.95 6.09 -20.85
C GLY A 49 -3.39 4.88 -20.02
N ALA A 50 -3.35 4.95 -18.68
CA ALA A 50 -4.02 4.00 -17.83
C ALA A 50 -5.54 4.14 -17.97
N LEU A 51 -6.31 3.06 -17.89
CA LEU A 51 -7.76 3.10 -17.93
C LEU A 51 -8.33 3.50 -16.56
N ALA A 52 -9.02 4.64 -16.50
CA ALA A 52 -9.69 5.09 -15.28
C ALA A 52 -11.03 4.36 -15.10
N HIS A 53 -11.26 3.80 -13.90
CA HIS A 53 -12.52 3.17 -13.50
C HIS A 53 -12.93 3.65 -12.10
N PRO A 54 -13.64 4.80 -12.00
CA PRO A 54 -14.10 5.31 -10.70
C PRO A 54 -15.03 4.30 -10.01
N SER A 55 -14.67 3.87 -8.80
CA SER A 55 -15.48 2.95 -8.01
C SER A 55 -15.09 2.97 -6.53
N ASP A 56 -16.02 2.60 -5.65
CA ASP A 56 -15.73 2.35 -4.22
C ASP A 56 -15.44 0.86 -4.02
N VAL A 57 -14.23 0.54 -3.56
CA VAL A 57 -13.85 -0.85 -3.27
C VAL A 57 -14.72 -1.50 -2.20
N GLY A 58 -15.35 -0.71 -1.32
CA GLY A 58 -16.29 -1.19 -0.31
C GLY A 58 -17.69 -1.51 -0.83
N ASP A 59 -17.98 -1.21 -2.09
CA ASP A 59 -19.25 -1.58 -2.75
C ASP A 59 -19.15 -3.02 -3.26
N PRO A 60 -20.06 -3.92 -2.83
CA PRO A 60 -20.03 -5.32 -3.27
C PRO A 60 -20.14 -5.52 -4.78
N THR A 61 -20.77 -4.58 -5.50
CA THR A 61 -20.95 -4.68 -6.96
C THR A 61 -19.78 -4.11 -7.77
N ALA A 62 -18.96 -3.26 -7.16
CA ALA A 62 -17.89 -2.56 -7.85
C ALA A 62 -16.73 -3.48 -8.28
N ALA A 63 -16.46 -4.53 -7.52
CA ALA A 63 -15.35 -5.45 -7.79
C ALA A 63 -15.49 -6.19 -9.13
N GLU A 64 -16.70 -6.68 -9.43
CA GLU A 64 -16.98 -7.37 -10.71
C GLU A 64 -16.91 -6.40 -11.88
N GLY A 65 -17.42 -5.17 -11.70
CA GLY A 65 -17.34 -4.11 -12.72
C GLY A 65 -15.90 -3.75 -13.06
N LEU A 66 -15.03 -3.64 -12.05
CA LEU A 66 -13.62 -3.32 -12.22
C LEU A 66 -12.85 -4.45 -12.96
N VAL A 67 -13.09 -5.71 -12.61
CA VAL A 67 -12.49 -6.85 -13.30
C VAL A 67 -12.99 -6.92 -14.75
N ARG A 68 -14.29 -6.75 -14.96
CA ARG A 68 -14.89 -6.72 -16.31
C ARG A 68 -14.27 -5.62 -17.17
N ALA A 69 -14.10 -4.41 -16.64
CA ALA A 69 -13.45 -3.32 -17.36
C ALA A 69 -12.05 -3.67 -17.87
N ALA A 70 -11.26 -4.40 -17.06
CA ALA A 70 -9.94 -4.88 -17.46
C ALA A 70 -10.04 -5.95 -18.58
N LEU A 71 -10.99 -6.87 -18.48
CA LEU A 71 -11.19 -7.94 -19.46
C LEU A 71 -11.74 -7.40 -20.78
N ASP A 72 -12.71 -6.49 -20.73
CA ASP A 72 -13.30 -5.89 -21.94
C ASP A 72 -12.27 -5.05 -22.72
N ALA A 73 -11.41 -4.32 -21.99
CA ALA A 73 -10.39 -3.48 -22.61
C ALA A 73 -9.17 -4.27 -23.14
N TYR A 74 -8.79 -5.35 -22.47
CA TYR A 74 -7.48 -5.98 -22.69
C TYR A 74 -7.53 -7.51 -22.81
N GLY A 75 -8.66 -8.17 -22.60
CA GLY A 75 -8.87 -9.62 -22.79
C GLY A 75 -8.22 -10.50 -21.73
N ARG A 76 -7.56 -9.96 -20.72
CA ARG A 76 -6.84 -10.75 -19.69
C ARG A 76 -6.65 -9.95 -18.40
N LEU A 77 -6.26 -10.64 -17.33
CA LEU A 77 -5.83 -10.04 -16.07
C LEU A 77 -4.61 -10.79 -15.53
N ASP A 78 -3.49 -10.09 -15.31
CA ASP A 78 -2.21 -10.67 -14.88
C ASP A 78 -1.81 -10.25 -13.46
N GLY A 79 -2.36 -9.16 -12.96
CA GLY A 79 -2.00 -8.67 -11.65
C GLY A 79 -3.07 -7.82 -10.99
N VAL A 80 -3.05 -7.83 -9.64
CA VAL A 80 -3.89 -6.95 -8.82
C VAL A 80 -3.03 -6.34 -7.71
N VAL A 81 -3.10 -5.01 -7.58
CA VAL A 81 -2.52 -4.25 -6.47
C VAL A 81 -3.64 -3.78 -5.55
N LEU A 82 -3.71 -4.38 -4.37
CA LEU A 82 -4.67 -4.04 -3.31
C LEU A 82 -4.09 -2.87 -2.50
N ASN A 83 -4.21 -1.65 -3.03
CA ASN A 83 -3.60 -0.46 -2.43
C ASN A 83 -4.64 0.48 -1.78
N ALA A 84 -5.89 0.48 -2.23
CA ALA A 84 -6.93 1.30 -1.61
C ALA A 84 -7.02 1.07 -0.10
N GLY A 85 -7.09 2.16 0.65
CA GLY A 85 -7.21 2.07 2.09
C GLY A 85 -7.48 3.43 2.72
N ILE A 86 -8.04 3.39 3.92
CA ILE A 86 -8.27 4.56 4.77
C ILE A 86 -7.75 4.28 6.19
N GLY A 87 -7.52 5.35 6.94
CA GLY A 87 -7.17 5.28 8.36
C GLY A 87 -8.12 6.09 9.21
N ARG A 88 -8.37 5.59 10.41
CA ARG A 88 -9.03 6.31 11.51
C ARG A 88 -8.15 6.16 12.75
N SER A 89 -8.12 7.20 13.58
CA SER A 89 -7.37 7.18 14.84
C SER A 89 -8.35 7.00 16.00
N GLY A 90 -7.94 6.29 17.03
CA GLY A 90 -8.70 6.10 18.26
C GLY A 90 -8.11 4.97 19.09
N ALA A 91 -8.07 5.15 20.42
CA ALA A 91 -7.83 4.05 21.35
C ALA A 91 -9.01 3.07 21.30
N VAL A 92 -8.81 1.82 21.71
CA VAL A 92 -9.86 0.78 21.62
C VAL A 92 -11.15 1.19 22.32
N GLY A 93 -11.05 1.85 23.49
CA GLY A 93 -12.22 2.29 24.27
C GLY A 93 -12.98 3.45 23.66
N ASP A 94 -12.33 4.25 22.80
CA ASP A 94 -12.91 5.48 22.22
C ASP A 94 -13.29 5.30 20.74
N LEU A 95 -12.96 4.15 20.16
CA LEU A 95 -13.20 3.87 18.75
C LEU A 95 -14.69 3.64 18.50
N SER A 96 -15.30 4.44 17.62
CA SER A 96 -16.70 4.22 17.21
C SER A 96 -16.82 2.96 16.33
N LEU A 97 -17.96 2.29 16.42
CA LEU A 97 -18.26 1.16 15.52
C LEU A 97 -18.40 1.62 14.06
N GLU A 98 -18.83 2.86 13.83
CA GLU A 98 -18.92 3.44 12.48
C GLU A 98 -17.51 3.55 11.83
N ASP A 99 -16.53 4.10 12.56
CA ASP A 99 -15.13 4.16 12.08
C ASP A 99 -14.52 2.77 11.88
N TRP A 100 -14.85 1.84 12.79
CA TRP A 100 -14.44 0.44 12.67
C TRP A 100 -14.99 -0.18 11.38
N ASP A 101 -16.29 -0.08 11.16
CA ASP A 101 -16.97 -0.69 10.01
C ASP A 101 -16.50 -0.05 8.69
N GLU A 102 -16.32 1.27 8.65
CA GLU A 102 -15.82 1.96 7.46
C GLU A 102 -14.41 1.49 7.09
N VAL A 103 -13.49 1.41 8.07
CA VAL A 103 -12.11 0.98 7.84
C VAL A 103 -12.07 -0.50 7.44
N MET A 104 -12.79 -1.37 8.13
CA MET A 104 -12.82 -2.80 7.82
C MET A 104 -13.45 -3.06 6.45
N ARG A 105 -14.53 -2.36 6.12
CA ARG A 105 -15.16 -2.43 4.80
C ARG A 105 -14.20 -2.05 3.68
N THR A 106 -13.48 -0.94 3.84
CA THR A 106 -12.56 -0.46 2.79
C THR A 106 -11.28 -1.28 2.72
N ASN A 107 -10.65 -1.55 3.88
CA ASN A 107 -9.29 -2.12 3.91
C ASN A 107 -9.27 -3.65 3.87
N VAL A 108 -10.38 -4.32 4.17
CA VAL A 108 -10.45 -5.79 4.27
C VAL A 108 -11.51 -6.37 3.35
N THR A 109 -12.78 -5.92 3.50
CA THR A 109 -13.88 -6.47 2.70
C THR A 109 -13.72 -6.13 1.23
N GLY A 110 -13.34 -4.88 0.90
CA GLY A 110 -13.07 -4.48 -0.50
C GLY A 110 -12.01 -5.35 -1.19
N PRO A 111 -10.81 -5.51 -0.62
CA PRO A 111 -9.81 -6.48 -1.10
C PRO A 111 -10.35 -7.90 -1.27
N LEU A 112 -11.13 -8.43 -0.31
CA LEU A 112 -11.74 -9.74 -0.43
C LEU A 112 -12.68 -9.83 -1.64
N LEU A 113 -13.54 -8.84 -1.84
CA LEU A 113 -14.48 -8.79 -2.96
C LEU A 113 -13.73 -8.76 -4.30
N LEU A 114 -12.70 -7.92 -4.41
CA LEU A 114 -11.89 -7.86 -5.63
C LEU A 114 -11.12 -9.16 -5.89
N LEU A 115 -10.56 -9.79 -4.86
CA LEU A 115 -9.89 -11.08 -4.99
C LEU A 115 -10.86 -12.17 -5.48
N ARG A 116 -12.07 -12.22 -4.94
CA ARG A 116 -13.10 -13.18 -5.38
C ARG A 116 -13.43 -13.05 -6.87
N ALA A 117 -13.55 -11.83 -7.36
CA ALA A 117 -13.81 -11.54 -8.77
C ALA A 117 -12.57 -11.80 -9.66
N ALA A 118 -11.37 -11.48 -9.18
CA ALA A 118 -10.14 -11.51 -9.98
C ALA A 118 -9.48 -12.90 -10.05
N ILE A 119 -9.56 -13.72 -8.99
CA ILE A 119 -8.85 -15.00 -8.89
C ILE A 119 -9.09 -15.93 -10.08
N PRO A 120 -10.32 -16.15 -10.60
CA PRO A 120 -10.52 -16.99 -11.77
C PRO A 120 -9.62 -16.61 -12.95
N HIS A 121 -9.53 -15.30 -13.25
CA HIS A 121 -8.76 -14.77 -14.37
C HIS A 121 -7.25 -14.73 -14.09
N LEU A 122 -6.85 -14.45 -12.85
CA LEU A 122 -5.45 -14.52 -12.42
C LEU A 122 -4.88 -15.94 -12.51
N LEU A 123 -5.72 -16.96 -12.31
CA LEU A 123 -5.32 -18.36 -12.44
C LEU A 123 -5.06 -18.77 -13.89
N GLU A 124 -5.79 -18.21 -14.85
CA GLU A 124 -5.57 -18.44 -16.29
C GLU A 124 -4.20 -17.90 -16.73
N THR A 125 -3.76 -16.80 -16.16
CA THR A 125 -2.50 -16.13 -16.51
C THR A 125 -1.32 -16.49 -15.59
N ARG A 126 -1.54 -17.29 -14.54
CA ARG A 126 -0.59 -17.52 -13.44
C ARG A 126 -0.12 -16.19 -12.86
N GLY A 127 -1.09 -15.36 -12.55
CA GLY A 127 -0.91 -13.96 -12.19
C GLY A 127 -0.27 -13.71 -10.82
N SER A 128 -0.31 -12.46 -10.39
CA SER A 128 0.26 -12.05 -9.11
C SER A 128 -0.61 -11.01 -8.40
N VAL A 129 -0.74 -11.15 -7.09
CA VAL A 129 -1.38 -10.19 -6.19
C VAL A 129 -0.32 -9.52 -5.33
N VAL A 130 -0.38 -8.20 -5.19
CA VAL A 130 0.41 -7.46 -4.21
C VAL A 130 -0.51 -6.62 -3.34
N ALA A 131 -0.50 -6.87 -2.03
CA ALA A 131 -1.24 -6.08 -1.05
C ALA A 131 -0.35 -5.00 -0.44
N VAL A 132 -0.87 -3.77 -0.37
CA VAL A 132 -0.21 -2.66 0.34
C VAL A 132 -0.78 -2.59 1.77
N ALA A 133 -0.08 -3.25 2.69
CA ALA A 133 -0.42 -3.20 4.11
C ALA A 133 0.23 -1.96 4.80
N SER A 134 0.95 -2.14 5.85
CA SER A 134 1.71 -1.12 6.59
C SER A 134 2.62 -1.82 7.61
N VAL A 135 3.66 -1.17 8.08
CA VAL A 135 4.39 -1.62 9.29
C VAL A 135 3.46 -1.74 10.50
N SER A 136 2.33 -1.03 10.50
CA SER A 136 1.27 -1.18 11.50
C SER A 136 0.63 -2.57 11.53
N ALA A 137 0.77 -3.37 10.47
CA ALA A 137 0.36 -4.78 10.47
C ALA A 137 1.28 -5.69 11.28
N LEU A 138 2.52 -5.23 11.55
CA LEU A 138 3.58 -6.00 12.21
C LEU A 138 3.81 -5.54 13.64
N ARG A 139 3.60 -4.25 13.91
CA ARG A 139 3.72 -3.61 15.22
C ARG A 139 2.77 -2.42 15.27
N ASN A 140 2.39 -1.99 16.46
CA ASN A 140 1.37 -0.95 16.61
C ASN A 140 1.92 0.28 17.35
N GLY A 141 1.23 1.40 17.18
CA GLY A 141 1.38 2.62 17.94
C GLY A 141 0.08 2.97 18.68
N ALA A 142 0.14 3.91 19.59
CA ALA A 142 -1.04 4.40 20.30
C ALA A 142 -2.10 4.95 19.32
N SER A 143 -3.38 4.81 19.71
CA SER A 143 -4.53 5.33 18.96
C SER A 143 -4.62 4.88 17.49
N ASN A 144 -4.16 3.66 17.18
CA ASN A 144 -4.12 3.12 15.82
C ASN A 144 -4.83 1.76 15.69
N ALA A 145 -5.78 1.50 16.58
CA ALA A 145 -6.39 0.17 16.76
C ALA A 145 -7.00 -0.39 15.46
N VAL A 146 -7.98 0.29 14.87
CA VAL A 146 -8.69 -0.23 13.70
C VAL A 146 -7.79 -0.32 12.47
N TYR A 147 -6.95 0.70 12.23
CA TYR A 147 -6.06 0.70 11.08
C TYR A 147 -5.07 -0.47 11.14
N ALA A 148 -4.38 -0.64 12.26
CA ALA A 148 -3.43 -1.73 12.45
C ALA A 148 -4.10 -3.11 12.30
N THR A 149 -5.28 -3.30 12.92
CA THR A 149 -6.07 -4.53 12.77
C THR A 149 -6.43 -4.80 11.31
N SER A 150 -6.90 -3.79 10.57
CA SER A 150 -7.26 -3.95 9.17
C SER A 150 -6.07 -4.31 8.29
N LYS A 151 -4.90 -3.71 8.55
CA LYS A 151 -3.67 -4.00 7.80
C LYS A 151 -3.08 -5.38 8.14
N ALA A 152 -3.21 -5.84 9.38
CA ALA A 152 -2.87 -7.21 9.77
C ALA A 152 -3.83 -8.23 9.12
N ALA A 153 -5.12 -7.95 9.07
CA ALA A 153 -6.11 -8.78 8.39
C ALA A 153 -5.82 -8.89 6.88
N LEU A 154 -5.50 -7.76 6.21
CA LEU A 154 -5.14 -7.74 4.79
C LEU A 154 -3.87 -8.56 4.51
N LEU A 155 -2.87 -8.47 5.37
CA LEU A 155 -1.65 -9.28 5.28
C LEU A 155 -1.99 -10.77 5.34
N GLN A 156 -2.80 -11.18 6.30
CA GLN A 156 -3.18 -12.59 6.44
C GLN A 156 -4.08 -13.07 5.29
N LEU A 157 -4.98 -12.24 4.78
CA LEU A 157 -5.79 -12.54 3.60
C LEU A 157 -4.90 -12.83 2.38
N CYS A 158 -3.85 -12.02 2.18
CA CYS A 158 -2.89 -12.22 1.10
C CYS A 158 -2.13 -13.56 1.23
N ARG A 159 -1.75 -13.94 2.46
CA ARG A 159 -1.15 -15.26 2.73
C ARG A 159 -2.09 -16.42 2.42
N SER A 160 -3.39 -16.27 2.72
CA SER A 160 -4.39 -17.28 2.37
C SER A 160 -4.44 -17.50 0.85
N VAL A 161 -4.43 -16.41 0.06
CA VAL A 161 -4.36 -16.53 -1.42
C VAL A 161 -3.10 -17.28 -1.86
N ALA A 162 -1.94 -16.98 -1.26
CA ALA A 162 -0.68 -17.65 -1.59
C ALA A 162 -0.72 -19.16 -1.32
N VAL A 163 -1.34 -19.57 -0.21
CA VAL A 163 -1.45 -20.98 0.20
C VAL A 163 -2.47 -21.71 -0.67
N ASP A 164 -3.66 -21.13 -0.85
CA ASP A 164 -4.78 -21.79 -1.53
C ASP A 164 -4.51 -21.99 -3.04
N TYR A 165 -3.84 -21.03 -3.67
CA TYR A 165 -3.70 -20.99 -5.14
C TYR A 165 -2.28 -21.12 -5.66
N GLY A 166 -1.26 -21.19 -4.77
CA GLY A 166 0.15 -21.25 -5.17
C GLY A 166 0.48 -22.45 -6.08
N ARG A 167 -0.11 -23.63 -5.84
CA ARG A 167 0.06 -24.80 -6.70
C ARG A 167 -0.49 -24.61 -8.12
N ARG A 168 -1.40 -23.67 -8.30
CA ARG A 168 -1.97 -23.28 -9.60
C ARG A 168 -1.20 -22.14 -10.26
N GLY A 169 -0.10 -21.69 -9.66
CA GLY A 169 0.80 -20.68 -10.19
C GLY A 169 0.46 -19.22 -9.83
N LEU A 170 -0.60 -18.96 -9.05
CA LEU A 170 -0.91 -17.62 -8.54
C LEU A 170 0.01 -17.30 -7.36
N ARG A 171 0.65 -16.14 -7.42
CA ARG A 171 1.47 -15.62 -6.32
C ARG A 171 0.76 -14.47 -5.61
N ALA A 172 0.93 -14.38 -4.29
CA ALA A 172 0.38 -13.29 -3.51
C ALA A 172 1.37 -12.85 -2.44
N ASN A 173 1.74 -11.57 -2.44
CA ASN A 173 2.72 -11.00 -1.52
C ASN A 173 2.23 -9.68 -0.93
N THR A 174 2.83 -9.28 0.16
CA THR A 174 2.45 -8.05 0.87
C THR A 174 3.65 -7.12 1.01
N VAL A 175 3.46 -5.84 0.73
CA VAL A 175 4.41 -4.79 1.10
C VAL A 175 3.92 -4.05 2.35
N CYS A 176 4.83 -3.74 3.26
CA CYS A 176 4.55 -3.03 4.50
C CYS A 176 5.36 -1.73 4.55
N PRO A 177 4.85 -0.63 3.96
CA PRO A 177 5.49 0.67 4.07
C PRO A 177 5.41 1.25 5.49
N SER A 178 6.39 2.09 5.85
CA SER A 178 6.32 3.03 6.97
C SER A 178 5.77 4.38 6.51
N TRP A 179 6.29 5.49 7.03
CA TRP A 179 5.92 6.82 6.57
C TRP A 179 6.36 7.03 5.13
N VAL A 180 5.40 7.25 4.24
CA VAL A 180 5.59 7.53 2.82
C VAL A 180 4.82 8.78 2.48
N ARG A 181 5.43 9.73 1.77
CA ARG A 181 4.80 10.99 1.34
C ARG A 181 3.56 10.71 0.51
N SER A 182 2.42 11.18 0.98
CA SER A 182 1.12 10.98 0.31
C SER A 182 0.08 11.87 0.94
N GLU A 183 -1.00 12.17 0.23
CA GLU A 183 -2.13 12.95 0.79
C GLU A 183 -2.65 12.38 2.11
N MET A 184 -2.64 11.06 2.29
CA MET A 184 -3.08 10.42 3.53
C MET A 184 -2.11 10.71 4.67
N ALA A 185 -0.81 10.56 4.42
CA ALA A 185 0.23 10.81 5.40
C ALA A 185 0.34 12.31 5.71
N ASP A 186 0.25 13.18 4.69
CA ASP A 186 0.32 14.63 4.85
C ASP A 186 -0.80 15.14 5.75
N ARG A 187 -2.04 14.64 5.59
CA ARG A 187 -3.15 14.98 6.51
C ARG A 187 -2.86 14.55 7.95
N ARG A 188 -2.20 13.42 8.15
CA ARG A 188 -1.79 12.96 9.49
C ARG A 188 -0.67 13.83 10.05
N MET A 189 0.32 14.17 9.23
CA MET A 189 1.45 15.03 9.62
C MET A 189 0.97 16.46 9.93
N ALA A 190 0.04 17.01 9.15
CA ALA A 190 -0.54 18.31 9.42
C ALA A 190 -1.23 18.37 10.81
N ARG A 191 -1.98 17.30 11.16
CA ARG A 191 -2.59 17.20 12.50
C ARG A 191 -1.51 17.09 13.58
N PHE A 192 -0.54 16.22 13.39
CA PHE A 192 0.56 16.01 14.34
C PHE A 192 1.37 17.28 14.56
N ALA A 193 1.65 18.07 13.50
CA ALA A 193 2.35 19.32 13.60
C ALA A 193 1.66 20.33 14.54
N VAL A 194 0.31 20.36 14.51
CA VAL A 194 -0.50 21.23 15.38
C VAL A 194 -0.57 20.65 16.80
N GLU A 195 -0.88 19.36 16.96
CA GLU A 195 -1.04 18.72 18.26
C GLU A 195 0.27 18.72 19.09
N ALA A 196 1.42 18.61 18.44
CA ALA A 196 2.73 18.61 19.06
C ALA A 196 3.42 20.00 19.07
N GLU A 197 2.71 21.06 18.68
CA GLU A 197 3.23 22.44 18.63
C GLU A 197 4.59 22.54 17.90
N LEU A 198 4.75 21.75 16.82
CA LEU A 198 6.00 21.73 16.07
C LEU A 198 6.24 23.07 15.34
N ARG A 199 7.52 23.34 15.03
CA ARG A 199 7.94 24.56 14.36
C ARG A 199 7.07 24.86 13.13
N ASP A 200 6.51 26.06 13.09
CA ASP A 200 5.66 26.60 12.02
C ASP A 200 4.42 25.73 11.71
N HIS A 201 4.05 24.78 12.56
CA HIS A 201 3.00 23.79 12.33
C HIS A 201 3.11 23.12 10.95
N SER A 202 4.33 22.95 10.44
CA SER A 202 4.56 22.51 9.08
C SER A 202 4.55 20.98 8.96
N VAL A 203 4.05 20.50 7.84
CA VAL A 203 4.06 19.06 7.49
C VAL A 203 5.48 18.52 7.41
N GLU A 204 6.44 19.34 6.94
CA GLU A 204 7.86 18.96 6.88
C GLU A 204 8.44 18.74 8.28
N ALA A 205 8.22 19.67 9.21
CA ALA A 205 8.68 19.48 10.59
C ALA A 205 8.07 18.23 11.23
N ALA A 206 6.82 17.91 10.90
CA ALA A 206 6.17 16.69 11.38
C ALA A 206 6.79 15.41 10.78
N TYR A 207 7.17 15.42 9.50
CA TYR A 207 7.91 14.32 8.91
C TYR A 207 9.29 14.18 9.54
N ASP A 208 10.03 15.27 9.69
CA ASP A 208 11.36 15.28 10.32
C ASP A 208 11.29 14.65 11.72
N GLU A 209 10.32 15.07 12.54
CA GLU A 209 10.12 14.52 13.88
C GLU A 209 9.73 13.05 13.84
N ALA A 210 8.72 12.68 13.00
CA ALA A 210 8.21 11.31 12.91
C ALA A 210 9.25 10.31 12.36
N THR A 211 10.27 10.79 11.66
CA THR A 211 11.31 9.96 11.07
C THR A 211 12.68 10.12 11.70
N SER A 212 12.81 10.97 12.75
CA SER A 212 14.07 11.28 13.43
C SER A 212 14.81 10.05 13.95
N PHE A 213 14.06 9.02 14.38
CA PHE A 213 14.62 7.75 14.88
C PHE A 213 14.70 6.65 13.82
N LEU A 214 14.28 6.90 12.59
CA LEU A 214 14.43 5.91 11.53
C LEU A 214 15.90 5.85 11.09
N PRO A 215 16.45 4.65 10.83
CA PRO A 215 17.82 4.52 10.33
C PRO A 215 18.11 5.35 9.06
N MET A 216 17.13 5.50 8.16
CA MET A 216 17.28 6.34 6.96
C MET A 216 16.97 7.82 7.19
N GLY A 217 16.43 8.23 8.35
CA GLY A 217 16.22 9.61 8.75
C GLY A 217 15.26 10.43 7.88
N ARG A 218 14.43 9.79 7.06
CA ARG A 218 13.48 10.46 6.17
C ARG A 218 12.25 9.62 5.89
N PRO A 219 11.13 10.22 5.48
CA PRO A 219 10.03 9.46 4.89
C PRO A 219 10.44 8.82 3.56
N GLY A 220 9.77 7.73 3.19
CA GLY A 220 9.89 7.15 1.86
C GLY A 220 9.10 7.94 0.83
N GLU A 221 9.49 7.80 -0.43
CA GLU A 221 8.75 8.33 -1.56
C GLU A 221 7.81 7.26 -2.14
N PRO A 222 6.63 7.62 -2.69
CA PRO A 222 5.69 6.68 -3.29
C PRO A 222 6.33 5.76 -4.34
N ARG A 223 7.30 6.29 -5.10
CA ARG A 223 8.03 5.55 -6.12
C ARG A 223 8.87 4.43 -5.53
N GLU A 224 9.47 4.60 -4.36
CA GLU A 224 10.29 3.57 -3.71
C GLU A 224 9.45 2.33 -3.35
N VAL A 225 8.19 2.55 -2.95
CA VAL A 225 7.23 1.46 -2.72
C VAL A 225 6.74 0.85 -4.04
N ALA A 226 6.50 1.68 -5.05
CA ALA A 226 6.06 1.24 -6.38
C ALA A 226 7.08 0.31 -7.06
N GLU A 227 8.38 0.57 -6.91
CA GLU A 227 9.46 -0.29 -7.46
C GLU A 227 9.40 -1.71 -6.86
N ALA A 228 9.19 -1.82 -5.54
CA ALA A 228 9.02 -3.12 -4.89
C ALA A 228 7.73 -3.83 -5.33
N ILE A 229 6.62 -3.10 -5.50
CA ILE A 229 5.37 -3.65 -6.03
C ILE A 229 5.57 -4.18 -7.44
N ALA A 230 6.21 -3.40 -8.33
CA ALA A 230 6.48 -3.79 -9.71
C ALA A 230 7.38 -5.05 -9.76
N TRP A 231 8.42 -5.12 -8.92
CA TRP A 231 9.24 -6.32 -8.80
C TRP A 231 8.45 -7.54 -8.36
N LEU A 232 7.61 -7.43 -7.32
CA LEU A 232 6.78 -8.54 -6.84
C LEU A 232 5.76 -9.02 -7.88
N LEU A 233 5.26 -8.13 -8.73
CA LEU A 233 4.40 -8.48 -9.86
C LEU A 233 5.17 -9.18 -10.99
N SER A 234 6.46 -8.94 -11.13
CA SER A 234 7.28 -9.39 -12.25
C SER A 234 7.66 -10.89 -12.18
N PRO A 235 8.13 -11.49 -13.29
CA PRO A 235 8.71 -12.83 -13.28
C PRO A 235 9.97 -12.97 -12.43
N ALA A 236 10.70 -11.88 -12.17
CA ALA A 236 11.87 -11.90 -11.31
C ALA A 236 11.57 -12.33 -9.87
N ALA A 237 10.30 -12.18 -9.43
CA ALA A 237 9.81 -12.64 -8.14
C ALA A 237 9.09 -14.01 -8.23
N SER A 238 9.41 -14.86 -9.21
CA SER A 238 8.69 -16.11 -9.50
C SER A 238 8.66 -17.12 -8.35
N TYR A 239 9.64 -17.09 -7.44
CA TYR A 239 9.70 -17.97 -6.27
C TYR A 239 9.35 -17.25 -4.96
N VAL A 240 8.84 -16.00 -5.05
CA VAL A 240 8.39 -15.21 -3.89
C VAL A 240 6.88 -15.31 -3.80
N ASN A 241 6.39 -16.01 -2.75
CA ASN A 241 4.97 -16.23 -2.51
C ASN A 241 4.67 -16.25 -1.01
N GLY A 242 3.65 -15.53 -0.56
CA GLY A 242 3.29 -15.37 0.86
C GLY A 242 4.25 -14.46 1.66
N ALA A 243 5.17 -13.80 0.98
CA ALA A 243 6.16 -12.93 1.61
C ALA A 243 5.56 -11.63 2.14
N VAL A 244 6.18 -11.11 3.18
CA VAL A 244 5.94 -9.77 3.73
C VAL A 244 7.23 -8.98 3.59
N LEU A 245 7.22 -7.97 2.74
CA LEU A 245 8.38 -7.11 2.48
C LEU A 245 8.17 -5.74 3.14
N THR A 246 8.98 -5.41 4.12
CA THR A 246 9.00 -4.08 4.71
C THR A 246 9.72 -3.09 3.81
N ILE A 247 9.12 -1.91 3.62
CA ILE A 247 9.70 -0.79 2.86
C ILE A 247 9.59 0.42 3.77
N ASP A 248 10.49 0.49 4.74
CA ASP A 248 10.25 1.25 5.96
C ASP A 248 11.45 2.06 6.46
N GLY A 249 12.51 2.17 5.66
CA GLY A 249 13.71 2.91 6.06
C GLY A 249 14.41 2.35 7.30
N GLY A 250 14.18 1.04 7.60
CA GLY A 250 14.75 0.36 8.76
C GLY A 250 13.90 0.47 10.04
N ALA A 251 12.69 1.06 9.94
CA ALA A 251 11.83 1.26 11.11
C ALA A 251 11.54 -0.02 11.90
N THR A 252 11.37 -1.18 11.25
CA THR A 252 11.09 -2.45 11.91
C THR A 252 12.34 -3.22 12.31
N ALA A 253 13.51 -2.83 11.83
CA ALA A 253 14.80 -3.41 12.22
C ALA A 253 15.33 -2.81 13.52
N LEU A 254 14.84 -1.62 13.91
CA LEU A 254 15.25 -0.92 15.11
C LEU A 254 14.55 -1.52 16.34
N ASP A 255 15.32 -1.79 17.40
CA ASP A 255 14.79 -2.10 18.72
C ASP A 255 14.49 -0.79 19.48
N PRO A 256 13.20 -0.46 19.74
CA PRO A 256 12.84 0.74 20.47
C PRO A 256 13.46 0.83 21.87
N GLY A 257 13.75 -0.31 22.51
CA GLY A 257 14.40 -0.38 23.84
C GLY A 257 15.82 0.18 23.83
N THR A 258 16.48 0.22 22.68
CA THR A 258 17.86 0.74 22.56
C THR A 258 17.91 2.25 22.36
N LEU A 259 16.80 2.91 22.00
CA LEU A 259 16.75 4.37 21.81
C LEU A 259 17.13 5.14 23.08
N ALA A 260 16.84 4.58 24.26
CA ALA A 260 17.17 5.20 25.54
C ALA A 260 18.69 5.29 25.81
N PHE A 261 19.50 4.53 25.09
CA PHE A 261 20.96 4.51 25.27
C PHE A 261 21.70 5.53 24.37
N ASP A 262 20.96 6.35 23.64
CA ASP A 262 21.52 7.40 22.74
C ASP A 262 22.63 6.85 21.81
N PHE A 263 22.41 5.65 21.25
CA PHE A 263 23.31 5.11 20.24
C PHE A 263 23.18 5.93 18.96
N GLN A 264 24.05 6.92 18.81
CA GLN A 264 24.17 7.69 17.59
C GLN A 264 24.73 6.77 16.51
N ILE A 265 23.99 6.66 15.41
CA ILE A 265 24.43 5.91 14.22
C ILE A 265 25.59 6.64 13.51
N THR A 266 25.73 7.94 13.71
CA THR A 266 26.86 8.73 13.26
C THR A 266 28.00 8.65 14.25
N PRO A 267 29.25 8.33 13.84
CA PRO A 267 30.41 8.42 14.72
C PRO A 267 30.46 9.83 15.32
N ARG A 268 30.56 9.92 16.65
CA ARG A 268 30.87 11.21 17.28
C ARG A 268 32.21 11.70 16.72
N ALA A 269 32.21 12.90 16.15
CA ALA A 269 33.42 13.52 15.60
C ALA A 269 34.53 13.66 16.66
N ASP A 270 34.24 13.45 17.93
CA ASP A 270 35.10 13.76 19.09
C ASP A 270 35.60 12.53 19.84
N ASN A 271 35.52 11.31 19.31
CA ASN A 271 36.16 10.15 19.95
C ASN A 271 37.32 9.64 19.06
N PRO A 272 38.53 10.20 19.18
CA PRO A 272 39.71 9.58 18.60
C PRO A 272 39.98 8.25 19.32
N ALA A 273 40.16 7.19 18.56
CA ALA A 273 40.50 5.84 19.03
C ALA A 273 41.80 5.83 19.86
#